data_55ea74afaf8e90d7a770c5f3b94cd725
#
_entry.id   55ea74afaf8e90d7a770c5f3b94cd725
#
_cell.length_a   1.000
_cell.length_b   1.000
_cell.length_c   1.000
_cell.angle_alpha   90.00
_cell.angle_beta   90.00
_cell.angle_gamma   90.00
#
_symmetry.space_group_name_H-M   'P 1'
#
loop_
_entity.id
_entity.type
_entity.pdbx_description
1 polymer ?
#
loop_
_entity_poly.entity_id
_entity_poly.type
_entity_poly.pdbx_seq_one_letter_code
_entity_poly.pdbx_strand_id
1 'polypeptide(L)'
;NMQQNSWDYEILHGDNIGEELFIDLVGTRKPVLFIEGDAVHSIDAKLYPLVFPDYTVRPLGSCNKVIESTRTFNDLKHMHHLDSRGIVDRDRRTENEVDYLRNKNIMVPEVAEIENMFLIEGVIKTMARRRGKDPDKIFNAVKTAITKMFRSHLESQALLHVRHKVKHDVEYRI
;
A
#
# COMPACT_ATOMS: atom_id res chain seq x y z
N ASN A 1 14.19 43.67 31.51
CA ASN A 1 14.78 42.58 30.72
C ASN A 1 13.66 41.85 29.97
N MET A 2 13.34 42.35 28.76
CA MET A 2 12.51 41.62 27.81
C MET A 2 13.38 40.52 27.20
N GLN A 3 13.14 39.27 27.54
CA GLN A 3 13.69 38.14 26.80
C GLN A 3 13.09 38.19 25.39
N GLN A 4 13.92 38.33 24.37
CA GLN A 4 13.54 38.13 23.00
C GLN A 4 13.11 36.65 22.86
N ASN A 5 11.81 36.43 22.69
CA ASN A 5 11.34 35.13 22.22
C ASN A 5 11.81 34.97 20.77
N SER A 6 12.90 34.24 20.60
CA SER A 6 13.27 33.76 19.26
C SER A 6 12.36 32.60 18.94
N TRP A 7 11.61 32.73 17.86
CA TRP A 7 10.84 31.62 17.28
C TRP A 7 11.76 30.88 16.33
N ASP A 8 12.05 29.61 16.63
CA ASP A 8 12.65 28.72 15.65
C ASP A 8 11.54 28.26 14.71
N TYR A 9 11.66 28.53 13.44
CA TYR A 9 10.75 28.04 12.40
C TYR A 9 11.57 27.37 11.31
N GLU A 10 11.06 26.25 10.82
CA GLU A 10 11.60 25.53 9.68
C GLU A 10 10.61 25.66 8.52
N ILE A 11 11.10 26.09 7.38
CA ILE A 11 10.29 26.13 6.15
C ILE A 11 10.28 24.73 5.56
N LEU A 12 9.12 24.08 5.62
CA LEU A 12 8.92 22.77 5.01
C LEU A 12 8.83 22.92 3.49
N HIS A 13 9.89 22.57 2.79
CA HIS A 13 9.86 22.39 1.35
C HIS A 13 9.35 20.96 1.04
N GLY A 14 8.04 20.75 1.14
CA GLY A 14 7.43 19.44 0.96
C GLY A 14 6.45 19.44 -0.20
N ASP A 15 6.94 19.27 -1.43
CA ASP A 15 6.07 19.03 -2.60
C ASP A 15 5.32 17.69 -2.52
N ASN A 16 5.65 16.84 -1.54
CA ASN A 16 5.18 15.47 -1.45
C ASN A 16 3.96 15.27 -0.53
N ILE A 17 3.76 16.16 0.45
CA ILE A 17 2.55 16.19 1.29
C ILE A 17 2.02 17.61 1.29
N GLY A 18 0.81 17.81 0.76
CA GLY A 18 0.16 19.12 0.81
C GLY A 18 -0.04 19.60 2.25
N GLU A 19 0.12 20.90 2.51
CA GLU A 19 0.03 21.51 3.84
C GLU A 19 -1.29 21.16 4.55
N GLU A 20 -2.41 21.24 3.85
CA GLU A 20 -3.74 20.89 4.39
C GLU A 20 -3.80 19.43 4.86
N LEU A 21 -3.26 18.52 4.05
CA LEU A 21 -3.19 17.10 4.41
C LEU A 21 -2.29 16.89 5.64
N PHE A 22 -1.15 17.56 5.71
CA PHE A 22 -0.24 17.47 6.85
C PHE A 22 -0.91 17.92 8.14
N ILE A 23 -1.58 19.08 8.14
CA ILE A 23 -2.30 19.61 9.30
C ILE A 23 -3.43 18.66 9.75
N ASP A 24 -4.20 18.12 8.80
CA ASP A 24 -5.27 17.17 9.08
C ASP A 24 -4.71 15.89 9.74
N LEU A 25 -3.60 15.36 9.22
CA LEU A 25 -2.97 14.15 9.76
C LEU A 25 -2.42 14.35 11.18
N VAL A 26 -1.73 15.45 11.41
CA VAL A 26 -1.19 15.77 12.75
C VAL A 26 -2.33 15.96 13.76
N GLY A 27 -3.46 16.52 13.33
CA GLY A 27 -4.63 16.72 14.16
C GLY A 27 -5.29 15.41 14.63
N THR A 28 -5.11 14.30 13.92
CA THR A 28 -5.75 13.01 14.27
C THR A 28 -5.13 12.34 15.51
N ARG A 29 -3.89 12.64 15.85
CA ARG A 29 -3.11 12.02 16.93
C ARG A 29 -2.96 10.49 16.84
N LYS A 30 -3.27 9.91 15.69
CA LYS A 30 -3.09 8.48 15.40
C LYS A 30 -1.93 8.29 14.43
N PRO A 31 -1.22 7.14 14.47
CA PRO A 31 -0.28 6.82 13.43
C PRO A 31 -0.97 6.82 12.06
N VAL A 32 -0.21 7.15 11.02
CA VAL A 32 -0.75 7.30 9.67
C VAL A 32 -0.40 6.09 8.81
N LEU A 33 -1.36 5.62 8.03
CA LEU A 33 -1.18 4.58 7.03
C LEU A 33 -1.48 5.16 5.65
N PHE A 34 -0.44 5.38 4.87
CA PHE A 34 -0.57 5.77 3.47
C PHE A 34 -0.78 4.55 2.58
N ILE A 35 -1.74 4.63 1.67
CA ILE A 35 -2.11 3.52 0.78
C ILE A 35 -2.26 3.99 -0.66
N GLU A 36 -2.20 3.06 -1.60
CA GLU A 36 -2.52 3.34 -2.99
C GLU A 36 -4.02 3.54 -3.21
N GLY A 37 -4.40 3.94 -4.43
CA GLY A 37 -5.79 4.13 -4.82
C GLY A 37 -6.41 5.46 -4.39
N ASP A 38 -7.68 5.60 -4.66
CA ASP A 38 -8.48 6.78 -4.31
C ASP A 38 -9.47 6.50 -3.17
N ALA A 39 -9.93 7.57 -2.52
CA ALA A 39 -10.78 7.47 -1.34
C ALA A 39 -12.19 6.88 -1.62
N VAL A 40 -12.65 6.90 -2.86
CA VAL A 40 -14.04 6.58 -3.24
C VAL A 40 -14.16 5.20 -3.85
N HIS A 41 -13.29 4.86 -4.80
CA HIS A 41 -13.43 3.69 -5.65
C HIS A 41 -12.54 2.52 -5.24
N SER A 42 -11.35 2.77 -4.66
CA SER A 42 -10.42 1.70 -4.37
C SER A 42 -10.91 0.77 -3.26
N ILE A 43 -10.56 -0.51 -3.39
CA ILE A 43 -10.81 -1.54 -2.38
C ILE A 43 -9.95 -1.26 -1.15
N ASP A 44 -8.73 -0.79 -1.34
CA ASP A 44 -7.78 -0.42 -0.30
C ASP A 44 -8.38 0.55 0.70
N ALA A 45 -8.96 1.65 0.21
CA ALA A 45 -9.57 2.68 1.05
C ALA A 45 -10.75 2.16 1.89
N LYS A 46 -11.39 1.07 1.45
CA LYS A 46 -12.50 0.42 2.18
C LYS A 46 -12.03 -0.66 3.13
N LEU A 47 -10.98 -1.39 2.75
CA LEU A 47 -10.51 -2.56 3.49
C LEU A 47 -9.53 -2.18 4.60
N TYR A 48 -8.53 -1.36 4.31
CA TYR A 48 -7.47 -1.07 5.28
C TYR A 48 -7.94 -0.38 6.56
N PRO A 49 -8.94 0.51 6.57
CA PRO A 49 -9.50 1.02 7.84
C PRO A 49 -10.10 -0.06 8.74
N LEU A 50 -10.59 -1.17 8.14
CA LEU A 50 -11.12 -2.30 8.90
C LEU A 50 -10.02 -3.22 9.45
N VAL A 51 -8.90 -3.31 8.73
CA VAL A 51 -7.74 -4.14 9.11
C VAL A 51 -6.84 -3.40 10.10
N PHE A 52 -6.71 -2.10 9.97
CA PHE A 52 -5.86 -1.23 10.79
C PHE A 52 -6.67 -0.11 11.46
N PRO A 53 -7.58 -0.43 12.39
CA PRO A 53 -8.49 0.55 13.01
C PRO A 53 -7.76 1.59 13.87
N ASP A 54 -6.53 1.28 14.31
CA ASP A 54 -5.71 2.18 15.11
C ASP A 54 -4.93 3.20 14.28
N TYR A 55 -4.99 3.09 12.95
CA TYR A 55 -4.34 4.02 12.03
C TYR A 55 -5.32 4.99 11.40
N THR A 56 -4.84 6.19 11.08
CA THR A 56 -5.50 7.08 10.13
C THR A 56 -5.08 6.67 8.73
N VAL A 57 -5.99 6.04 7.98
CA VAL A 57 -5.70 5.55 6.62
C VAL A 57 -5.91 6.67 5.61
N ARG A 58 -4.91 6.91 4.74
CA ARG A 58 -4.94 7.96 3.70
C ARG A 58 -4.53 7.42 2.34
N PRO A 59 -5.45 7.34 1.38
CA PRO A 59 -5.14 7.00 0.00
C PRO A 59 -4.48 8.19 -0.71
N LEU A 60 -3.42 7.91 -1.46
CA LEU A 60 -2.61 8.91 -2.15
C LEU A 60 -2.55 8.72 -3.68
N GLY A 61 -3.24 7.73 -4.20
CA GLY A 61 -3.31 7.41 -5.63
C GLY A 61 -2.20 6.45 -6.07
N SER A 62 -0.97 6.92 -6.24
CA SER A 62 0.11 6.11 -6.80
C SER A 62 1.10 5.60 -5.76
N CYS A 63 1.73 4.48 -6.07
CA CYS A 63 2.82 3.87 -5.33
C CYS A 63 3.92 4.89 -4.96
N ASN A 64 4.39 5.70 -5.92
CA ASN A 64 5.43 6.69 -5.67
C ASN A 64 5.01 7.71 -4.62
N LYS A 65 3.77 8.20 -4.68
CA LYS A 65 3.25 9.12 -3.67
C LYS A 65 3.20 8.49 -2.29
N VAL A 66 2.81 7.22 -2.18
CA VAL A 66 2.83 6.49 -0.91
C VAL A 66 4.24 6.41 -0.33
N ILE A 67 5.22 6.03 -1.16
CA ILE A 67 6.62 5.90 -0.74
C ILE A 67 7.19 7.26 -0.29
N GLU A 68 7.02 8.29 -1.10
CA GLU A 68 7.52 9.63 -0.83
C GLU A 68 6.86 10.25 0.40
N SER A 69 5.54 10.17 0.51
CA SER A 69 4.80 10.71 1.66
C SER A 69 5.14 9.98 2.95
N THR A 70 5.28 8.64 2.92
CA THR A 70 5.69 7.88 4.11
C THR A 70 7.07 8.32 4.58
N ARG A 71 8.01 8.47 3.65
CA ARG A 71 9.36 8.94 3.96
C ARG A 71 9.34 10.36 4.54
N THR A 72 8.75 11.30 3.82
CA THR A 72 8.69 12.73 4.23
C THR A 72 8.02 12.87 5.59
N PHE A 73 6.91 12.17 5.83
CA PHE A 73 6.22 12.23 7.11
C PHE A 73 7.07 11.68 8.26
N ASN A 74 7.81 10.59 8.03
CA ASN A 74 8.72 10.05 9.04
C ASN A 74 9.96 10.93 9.26
N ASP A 75 10.47 11.59 8.23
CA ASP A 75 11.59 12.54 8.36
C ASP A 75 11.19 13.76 9.24
N LEU A 76 9.91 14.16 9.19
CA LEU A 76 9.32 15.23 10.00
C LEU A 76 8.80 14.76 11.38
N LYS A 77 9.08 13.52 11.77
CA LYS A 77 8.58 12.95 13.04
C LYS A 77 8.97 13.78 14.28
N HIS A 78 10.09 14.47 14.24
CA HIS A 78 10.54 15.36 15.32
C HIS A 78 9.57 16.54 15.59
N MET A 79 8.73 16.91 14.61
CA MET A 79 7.76 17.99 14.71
C MET A 79 6.40 17.52 15.22
N HIS A 80 5.93 16.34 14.81
CA HIS A 80 4.57 15.88 15.09
C HIS A 80 4.50 14.61 15.97
N HIS A 81 5.61 13.92 16.18
CA HIS A 81 5.75 12.72 17.02
C HIS A 81 4.88 11.51 16.61
N LEU A 82 4.28 11.53 15.41
CA LEU A 82 3.47 10.43 14.90
C LEU A 82 4.32 9.49 14.04
N ASP A 83 3.99 8.20 14.10
CA ASP A 83 4.55 7.21 13.19
C ASP A 83 3.75 7.14 11.89
N SER A 84 4.43 6.88 10.78
CA SER A 84 3.74 6.54 9.54
C SER A 84 4.28 5.27 8.91
N ARG A 85 3.40 4.60 8.17
CA ARG A 85 3.71 3.46 7.31
C ARG A 85 3.05 3.64 5.96
N GLY A 86 3.64 3.02 4.94
CA GLY A 86 3.01 2.89 3.64
C GLY A 86 2.59 1.45 3.39
N ILE A 87 1.57 1.26 2.55
CA ILE A 87 1.29 -0.04 1.92
C ILE A 87 1.24 0.19 0.42
N VAL A 88 2.00 -0.61 -0.31
CA VAL A 88 2.01 -0.60 -1.79
C VAL A 88 1.83 -2.01 -2.29
N ASP A 89 1.24 -2.15 -3.46
CA ASP A 89 1.07 -3.44 -4.12
C ASP A 89 2.42 -4.08 -4.44
N ARG A 90 2.48 -5.40 -4.37
CA ARG A 90 3.68 -6.15 -4.74
C ARG A 90 3.95 -6.11 -6.23
N ASP A 91 2.90 -6.15 -7.05
CA ASP A 91 3.02 -6.19 -8.50
C ASP A 91 4.02 -7.26 -8.99
N ARG A 92 5.04 -6.81 -9.73
CA ARG A 92 6.15 -7.62 -10.25
C ARG A 92 7.48 -7.30 -9.57
N ARG A 93 7.46 -6.72 -8.37
CA ARG A 93 8.66 -6.35 -7.61
C ARG A 93 9.50 -7.57 -7.29
N THR A 94 10.80 -7.40 -7.40
CA THR A 94 11.79 -8.39 -6.94
C THR A 94 11.85 -8.44 -5.42
N GLU A 95 12.39 -9.51 -4.84
CA GLU A 95 12.58 -9.61 -3.38
C GLU A 95 13.46 -8.46 -2.86
N ASN A 96 14.51 -8.08 -3.59
CA ASN A 96 15.39 -6.98 -3.18
C ASN A 96 14.63 -5.64 -3.10
N GLU A 97 13.72 -5.36 -4.04
CA GLU A 97 12.87 -4.16 -4.01
C GLU A 97 11.88 -4.21 -2.85
N VAL A 98 11.31 -5.38 -2.59
CA VAL A 98 10.41 -5.58 -1.44
C VAL A 98 11.14 -5.34 -0.12
N ASP A 99 12.32 -5.90 0.05
CA ASP A 99 13.15 -5.72 1.26
C ASP A 99 13.60 -4.26 1.42
N TYR A 100 13.95 -3.60 0.33
CA TYR A 100 14.26 -2.17 0.35
C TYR A 100 13.07 -1.34 0.85
N LEU A 101 11.87 -1.60 0.35
CA LEU A 101 10.65 -0.90 0.76
C LEU A 101 10.31 -1.19 2.23
N ARG A 102 10.41 -2.43 2.68
CA ARG A 102 10.17 -2.81 4.07
C ARG A 102 11.10 -2.07 5.04
N ASN A 103 12.37 -1.90 4.66
CA ASN A 103 13.34 -1.12 5.44
C ASN A 103 13.01 0.39 5.48
N LYS A 104 12.09 0.87 4.64
CA LYS A 104 11.58 2.25 4.61
C LYS A 104 10.20 2.41 5.24
N ASN A 105 9.78 1.48 6.09
CA ASN A 105 8.45 1.44 6.70
C ASN A 105 7.30 1.28 5.69
N ILE A 106 7.57 0.67 4.54
CA ILE A 106 6.58 0.37 3.52
C ILE A 106 6.28 -1.12 3.53
N MET A 107 5.06 -1.46 3.85
CA MET A 107 4.58 -2.84 3.81
C MET A 107 4.25 -3.22 2.36
N VAL A 108 4.69 -4.41 1.95
CA VAL A 108 4.39 -5.00 0.65
C VAL A 108 3.74 -6.35 0.91
N PRO A 109 2.49 -6.57 0.51
CA PRO A 109 1.80 -7.86 0.65
C PRO A 109 2.53 -8.97 -0.10
N GLU A 110 2.26 -10.22 0.27
CA GLU A 110 2.81 -11.39 -0.45
C GLU A 110 2.06 -11.67 -1.76
N VAL A 111 0.87 -11.11 -1.92
CA VAL A 111 0.07 -11.16 -3.14
C VAL A 111 0.36 -9.98 -4.06
N ALA A 112 0.11 -10.11 -5.36
CA ALA A 112 0.40 -9.06 -6.32
C ALA A 112 -0.40 -7.77 -6.05
N GLU A 113 -1.69 -7.90 -5.81
CA GLU A 113 -2.62 -6.81 -5.53
C GLU A 113 -3.54 -7.23 -4.37
N ILE A 114 -4.11 -6.27 -3.67
CA ILE A 114 -4.97 -6.52 -2.50
C ILE A 114 -6.16 -7.43 -2.85
N GLU A 115 -6.70 -7.33 -4.04
CA GLU A 115 -7.80 -8.17 -4.53
C GLU A 115 -7.44 -9.66 -4.53
N ASN A 116 -6.17 -9.99 -4.73
CA ASN A 116 -5.71 -11.37 -4.72
C ASN A 116 -5.81 -12.00 -3.31
N MET A 117 -5.87 -11.20 -2.26
CA MET A 117 -6.10 -11.72 -0.90
C MET A 117 -7.44 -12.44 -0.77
N PHE A 118 -8.46 -12.02 -1.54
CA PHE A 118 -9.76 -12.69 -1.55
C PHE A 118 -9.72 -14.08 -2.19
N LEU A 119 -8.65 -14.42 -2.91
CA LEU A 119 -8.44 -15.73 -3.53
C LEU A 119 -7.68 -16.71 -2.62
N ILE A 120 -7.22 -16.26 -1.45
CA ILE A 120 -6.55 -17.14 -0.48
C ILE A 120 -7.54 -18.20 0.02
N GLU A 121 -7.13 -19.47 0.02
CA GLU A 121 -7.96 -20.62 0.41
C GLU A 121 -8.69 -20.41 1.73
N GLY A 122 -7.98 -19.95 2.76
CA GLY A 122 -8.56 -19.70 4.08
C GLY A 122 -9.70 -18.66 4.06
N VAL A 123 -9.54 -17.60 3.24
CA VAL A 123 -10.55 -16.55 3.07
C VAL A 123 -11.78 -17.11 2.37
N ILE A 124 -11.60 -17.78 1.22
CA ILE A 124 -12.70 -18.39 0.46
C ILE A 124 -13.48 -19.38 1.33
N LYS A 125 -12.76 -20.30 2.00
CA LYS A 125 -13.39 -21.33 2.85
C LYS A 125 -14.13 -20.71 4.03
N THR A 126 -13.59 -19.69 4.65
CA THR A 126 -14.25 -18.96 5.75
C THR A 126 -15.52 -18.28 5.28
N MET A 127 -15.48 -17.61 4.13
CA MET A 127 -16.67 -16.98 3.54
C MET A 127 -17.75 -18.01 3.15
N ALA A 128 -17.33 -19.16 2.58
CA ALA A 128 -18.25 -20.26 2.25
C ALA A 128 -18.97 -20.79 3.49
N ARG A 129 -18.24 -21.06 4.59
CA ARG A 129 -18.83 -21.50 5.87
C ARG A 129 -19.84 -20.48 6.41
N ARG A 130 -19.49 -19.18 6.43
CA ARG A 130 -20.38 -18.11 6.88
C ARG A 130 -21.67 -18.00 6.05
N ARG A 131 -21.65 -18.44 4.79
CA ARG A 131 -22.79 -18.48 3.87
C ARG A 131 -23.52 -19.84 3.86
N GLY A 132 -23.19 -20.77 4.77
CA GLY A 132 -23.77 -22.11 4.81
C GLY A 132 -23.48 -22.96 3.58
N LYS A 133 -22.35 -22.70 2.89
CA LYS A 133 -21.91 -23.45 1.71
C LYS A 133 -20.77 -24.39 2.08
N ASP A 134 -20.63 -25.48 1.29
CA ASP A 134 -19.50 -26.39 1.40
C ASP A 134 -18.19 -25.65 1.03
N PRO A 135 -17.24 -25.51 1.98
CA PRO A 135 -16.03 -24.72 1.77
C PRO A 135 -15.09 -25.33 0.72
N ASP A 136 -14.99 -26.66 0.67
CA ASP A 136 -14.09 -27.34 -0.26
C ASP A 136 -14.65 -27.31 -1.68
N LYS A 137 -15.95 -27.49 -1.84
CA LYS A 137 -16.64 -27.39 -3.12
C LYS A 137 -16.51 -25.97 -3.69
N ILE A 138 -16.73 -24.93 -2.86
CA ILE A 138 -16.59 -23.54 -3.31
C ILE A 138 -15.15 -23.22 -3.68
N PHE A 139 -14.18 -23.59 -2.83
CA PHE A 139 -12.77 -23.35 -3.11
C PHE A 139 -12.33 -24.02 -4.42
N ASN A 140 -12.69 -25.29 -4.65
CA ASN A 140 -12.33 -26.00 -5.87
C ASN A 140 -12.98 -25.38 -7.13
N ALA A 141 -14.21 -24.89 -7.02
CA ALA A 141 -14.87 -24.19 -8.12
C ALA A 141 -14.16 -22.88 -8.47
N VAL A 142 -13.82 -22.06 -7.46
CA VAL A 142 -13.08 -20.82 -7.64
C VAL A 142 -11.69 -21.09 -8.23
N LYS A 143 -10.95 -22.05 -7.66
CA LYS A 143 -9.61 -22.44 -8.14
C LYS A 143 -9.65 -22.86 -9.61
N THR A 144 -10.64 -23.67 -10.00
CA THR A 144 -10.81 -24.11 -11.40
C THR A 144 -11.09 -22.92 -12.32
N ALA A 145 -11.99 -22.03 -11.93
CA ALA A 145 -12.34 -20.84 -12.71
C ALA A 145 -11.13 -19.91 -12.92
N ILE A 146 -10.40 -19.59 -11.85
CA ILE A 146 -9.20 -18.74 -11.90
C ILE A 146 -8.09 -19.39 -12.73
N THR A 147 -7.86 -20.69 -12.56
CA THR A 147 -6.85 -21.41 -13.37
C THR A 147 -7.20 -21.40 -14.86
N LYS A 148 -8.49 -21.55 -15.21
CA LYS A 148 -8.94 -21.46 -16.60
C LYS A 148 -8.73 -20.06 -17.16
N MET A 149 -9.11 -19.03 -16.41
CA MET A 149 -8.91 -17.62 -16.79
C MET A 149 -7.43 -17.30 -16.97
N PHE A 150 -6.57 -17.72 -16.04
CA PHE A 150 -5.13 -17.51 -16.13
C PHE A 150 -4.53 -18.14 -17.39
N ARG A 151 -4.93 -19.39 -17.72
CA ARG A 151 -4.48 -20.06 -18.94
C ARG A 151 -4.83 -19.30 -20.22
N SER A 152 -6.02 -18.70 -20.29
CA SER A 152 -6.41 -17.90 -21.44
C SER A 152 -5.65 -16.58 -21.60
N HIS A 153 -4.97 -16.11 -20.55
CA HIS A 153 -4.18 -14.87 -20.57
C HIS A 153 -2.68 -15.11 -20.42
N LEU A 154 -2.23 -16.37 -20.41
CA LEU A 154 -0.85 -16.73 -20.10
C LEU A 154 0.18 -16.00 -20.96
N GLU A 155 -0.03 -15.97 -22.29
CA GLU A 155 0.88 -15.31 -23.22
C GLU A 155 0.99 -13.81 -22.98
N SER A 156 -0.14 -13.13 -22.77
CA SER A 156 -0.16 -11.70 -22.47
C SER A 156 0.49 -11.40 -21.13
N GLN A 157 0.29 -12.23 -20.10
CA GLN A 157 0.93 -12.08 -18.80
C GLN A 157 2.45 -12.33 -18.88
N ALA A 158 2.89 -13.32 -19.64
CA ALA A 158 4.30 -13.58 -19.89
C ALA A 158 4.97 -12.39 -20.59
N LEU A 159 4.32 -11.83 -21.62
CA LEU A 159 4.82 -10.66 -22.34
C LEU A 159 4.95 -9.43 -21.41
N LEU A 160 3.93 -9.17 -20.59
CA LEU A 160 3.97 -8.07 -19.61
C LEU A 160 5.09 -8.27 -18.59
N HIS A 161 5.32 -9.49 -18.12
CA HIS A 161 6.42 -9.80 -17.21
C HIS A 161 7.79 -9.55 -17.84
N VAL A 162 8.00 -10.02 -19.08
CA VAL A 162 9.26 -9.79 -19.82
C VAL A 162 9.50 -8.29 -20.04
N ARG A 163 8.46 -7.55 -20.47
CA ARG A 163 8.57 -6.09 -20.67
C ARG A 163 8.96 -5.37 -19.38
N HIS A 164 8.34 -5.75 -18.26
CA HIS A 164 8.68 -5.17 -16.95
C HIS A 164 10.14 -5.46 -16.59
N LYS A 165 10.57 -6.72 -16.74
CA LYS A 165 11.95 -7.12 -16.45
C LYS A 165 12.96 -6.38 -17.31
N VAL A 166 12.72 -6.27 -18.63
CA VAL A 166 13.62 -5.54 -19.54
C VAL A 166 13.70 -4.06 -19.15
N LYS A 167 12.55 -3.43 -18.85
CA LYS A 167 12.52 -2.03 -18.41
C LYS A 167 13.34 -1.86 -17.13
N HIS A 168 13.13 -2.69 -16.14
CA HIS A 168 13.87 -2.68 -14.89
C HIS A 168 15.37 -2.84 -15.13
N ASP A 169 15.79 -3.84 -15.92
CA ASP A 169 17.20 -4.12 -16.20
C ASP A 169 17.89 -2.98 -16.97
N VAL A 170 17.14 -2.18 -17.74
CA VAL A 170 17.65 -1.00 -18.45
C VAL A 170 17.76 0.20 -17.51
N GLU A 171 16.73 0.47 -16.71
CA GLU A 171 16.69 1.63 -15.82
C GLU A 171 17.73 1.56 -14.68
N TYR A 172 18.08 0.35 -14.22
CA TYR A 172 19.10 0.16 -13.17
C TYR A 172 20.53 -0.07 -13.65
N ARG A 173 20.77 -0.04 -14.99
CA ARG A 173 22.13 -0.13 -15.56
C ARG A 173 22.70 1.21 -15.99
N ILE A 174 21.94 2.30 -15.84
CA ILE A 174 22.38 3.67 -16.10
C ILE A 174 22.64 4.35 -14.76
#